data_21ce30069ef76c847eedac5ae969b711
#
_entry.id   21ce30069ef76c847eedac5ae969b711
#
_cell.length_a   1.000
_cell.length_b   1.000
_cell.length_c   1.000
_cell.angle_alpha   90.00
_cell.angle_beta   90.00
_cell.angle_gamma   90.00
#
_symmetry.space_group_name_H-M   'P 1'
#
loop_
_entity.id
_entity.type
_entity.pdbx_description
1 polymer ?
#
loop_
_entity_poly.entity_id
_entity_poly.type
_entity_poly.pdbx_seq_one_letter_code
_entity_poly.pdbx_strand_id
1 'polypeptide(L)'
;MLFIFDMGGVVTSTFQMDAIYKKINISKADFFEVCQLNNSNIWHELEIGKIDVNKFWEEFNLRIKILQREGADNILMLGHPFSENWHINEIKTAETDLFRLYFHPKLNQKTVELIKALRKNHRVVCGTNTIQSHWENHLERGDYSYFDQTYASNKIGFAKPDVKFFQTILEAEDAKAAESFFVDDKEENCRAAASVGIKTKIMKNPDDLYETWIKYAE
;
A
#
# COMPACT_ATOMS: atom_id res chain seq x y z
N MET A 1 -18.42 -0.06 -18.22
CA MET A 1 -17.22 0.68 -17.78
C MET A 1 -16.57 -0.08 -16.62
N LEU A 2 -15.26 0.09 -16.43
CA LEU A 2 -14.52 -0.47 -15.30
C LEU A 2 -14.21 0.65 -14.30
N PHE A 3 -14.53 0.45 -13.02
CA PHE A 3 -14.15 1.35 -11.93
C PHE A 3 -13.15 0.64 -11.02
N ILE A 4 -12.00 1.25 -10.81
CA ILE A 4 -10.89 0.74 -10.00
C ILE A 4 -10.74 1.65 -8.78
N PHE A 5 -10.88 1.10 -7.57
CA PHE A 5 -10.74 1.84 -6.32
C PHE A 5 -9.48 1.38 -5.58
N ASP A 6 -8.66 2.32 -5.11
CA ASP A 6 -7.72 1.99 -4.05
C ASP A 6 -8.46 1.65 -2.75
N MET A 7 -7.79 0.93 -1.86
CA MET A 7 -8.34 0.52 -0.57
C MET A 7 -8.01 1.54 0.52
N GLY A 8 -6.75 1.72 0.85
CA GLY A 8 -6.29 2.63 1.90
C GLY A 8 -6.38 4.09 1.48
N GLY A 9 -7.00 4.95 2.28
CA GLY A 9 -7.22 6.37 1.93
C GLY A 9 -8.43 6.62 1.03
N VAL A 10 -9.04 5.58 0.47
CA VAL A 10 -10.23 5.69 -0.40
C VAL A 10 -11.42 4.93 0.20
N VAL A 11 -11.33 3.62 0.33
CA VAL A 11 -12.40 2.77 0.87
C VAL A 11 -12.26 2.59 2.38
N THR A 12 -11.03 2.59 2.86
CA THR A 12 -10.73 2.60 4.29
C THR A 12 -9.83 3.76 4.66
N SER A 13 -9.68 4.03 5.96
CA SER A 13 -8.63 4.93 6.46
C SER A 13 -7.25 4.45 6.04
N THR A 14 -6.34 5.40 5.77
CA THR A 14 -4.93 5.11 5.48
C THR A 14 -4.26 4.49 6.71
N PHE A 15 -3.47 3.43 6.50
CA PHE A 15 -2.65 2.84 7.54
C PHE A 15 -1.53 3.80 7.96
N GLN A 16 -1.41 4.02 9.26
CA GLN A 16 -0.37 4.84 9.86
C GLN A 16 0.61 3.95 10.61
N MET A 17 1.89 4.07 10.30
CA MET A 17 2.95 3.23 10.89
C MET A 17 3.56 3.82 12.17
N ASP A 18 3.08 4.97 12.65
CA ASP A 18 3.66 5.67 13.82
C ASP A 18 3.74 4.80 15.07
N ALA A 19 2.73 3.96 15.32
CA ALA A 19 2.72 3.03 16.44
C ALA A 19 3.84 1.98 16.33
N ILE A 20 4.15 1.53 15.10
CA ILE A 20 5.25 0.60 14.83
C ILE A 20 6.58 1.30 15.06
N TYR A 21 6.78 2.49 14.49
CA TYR A 21 8.01 3.27 14.68
C TYR A 21 8.29 3.51 16.17
N LYS A 22 7.26 3.91 16.92
CA LYS A 22 7.36 4.09 18.36
C LYS A 22 7.66 2.77 19.10
N LYS A 23 7.05 1.66 18.69
CA LYS A 23 7.25 0.35 19.34
C LYS A 23 8.69 -0.14 19.24
N ILE A 24 9.29 0.03 18.07
CA ILE A 24 10.69 -0.41 17.83
C ILE A 24 11.71 0.71 18.01
N ASN A 25 11.27 1.90 18.41
CA ASN A 25 12.09 3.09 18.67
C ASN A 25 12.96 3.51 17.48
N ILE A 26 12.33 3.70 16.31
CA ILE A 26 12.98 4.13 15.06
C ILE A 26 12.22 5.30 14.44
N SER A 27 12.91 6.19 13.75
CA SER A 27 12.23 7.20 12.94
C SER A 27 11.67 6.59 11.64
N LYS A 28 10.69 7.25 11.03
CA LYS A 28 10.18 6.84 9.72
C LYS A 28 11.28 6.81 8.66
N ALA A 29 12.15 7.82 8.63
CA ALA A 29 13.24 7.91 7.67
C ALA A 29 14.20 6.72 7.84
N ASP A 30 14.69 6.50 9.07
CA ASP A 30 15.64 5.44 9.37
C ASP A 30 15.04 4.04 9.12
N PHE A 31 13.72 3.85 9.34
CA PHE A 31 13.04 2.59 9.02
C PHE A 31 13.17 2.25 7.53
N PHE A 32 12.91 3.21 6.64
CA PHE A 32 13.03 2.98 5.21
C PHE A 32 14.48 2.88 4.74
N GLU A 33 15.42 3.58 5.38
CA GLU A 33 16.85 3.40 5.13
C GLU A 33 17.30 1.97 5.48
N VAL A 34 16.90 1.43 6.64
CA VAL A 34 17.15 0.02 6.99
C VAL A 34 16.55 -0.93 5.96
N CYS A 35 15.35 -0.62 5.45
CA CYS A 35 14.72 -1.44 4.41
C CYS A 35 15.51 -1.46 3.08
N GLN A 36 16.33 -0.42 2.80
CA GLN A 36 17.05 -0.26 1.52
C GLN A 36 18.54 -0.67 1.60
N LEU A 37 19.00 -1.22 2.72
CA LEU A 37 20.38 -1.67 2.87
C LEU A 37 20.73 -2.81 1.91
N ASN A 38 22.04 -2.92 1.60
CA ASN A 38 22.62 -4.01 0.81
C ASN A 38 22.04 -4.15 -0.61
N ASN A 39 21.73 -3.02 -1.27
CA ASN A 39 21.17 -2.97 -2.63
C ASN A 39 19.86 -3.78 -2.77
N SER A 40 19.12 -3.96 -1.70
CA SER A 40 17.80 -4.61 -1.71
C SER A 40 16.79 -3.75 -0.95
N ASN A 41 15.58 -3.67 -1.47
CA ASN A 41 14.48 -2.96 -0.81
C ASN A 41 13.46 -3.98 -0.29
N ILE A 42 13.66 -4.43 0.96
CA ILE A 42 12.79 -5.46 1.57
C ILE A 42 11.35 -4.97 1.77
N TRP A 43 11.13 -3.63 1.90
CA TRP A 43 9.77 -3.08 1.92
C TRP A 43 9.05 -3.29 0.59
N HIS A 44 9.72 -2.94 -0.51
CA HIS A 44 9.16 -3.18 -1.84
C HIS A 44 8.96 -4.67 -2.12
N GLU A 45 9.92 -5.52 -1.74
CA GLU A 45 9.82 -6.98 -1.90
C GLU A 45 8.62 -7.57 -1.11
N LEU A 46 8.32 -7.04 0.09
CA LEU A 46 7.14 -7.39 0.86
C LEU A 46 5.85 -6.93 0.16
N GLU A 47 5.84 -5.70 -0.35
CA GLU A 47 4.68 -5.08 -0.99
C GLU A 47 4.28 -5.78 -2.29
N ILE A 48 5.24 -6.33 -3.04
CA ILE A 48 4.98 -7.11 -4.25
C ILE A 48 4.88 -8.63 -3.99
N GLY A 49 4.92 -9.06 -2.73
CA GLY A 49 4.79 -10.47 -2.34
C GLY A 49 5.99 -11.37 -2.66
N LYS A 50 7.16 -10.79 -2.95
CA LYS A 50 8.40 -11.53 -3.20
C LYS A 50 8.94 -12.17 -1.92
N ILE A 51 8.70 -11.52 -0.77
CA ILE A 51 8.95 -12.07 0.57
C ILE A 51 7.67 -11.99 1.39
N ASP A 52 7.51 -12.88 2.35
CA ASP A 52 6.44 -12.81 3.33
C ASP A 52 6.80 -11.92 4.53
N VAL A 53 5.84 -11.71 5.42
CA VAL A 53 6.00 -10.83 6.59
C VAL A 53 7.01 -11.38 7.60
N ASN A 54 7.12 -12.70 7.74
CA ASN A 54 8.09 -13.32 8.65
C ASN A 54 9.50 -13.09 8.15
N LYS A 55 9.72 -13.31 6.84
CA LYS A 55 11.01 -13.05 6.18
C LYS A 55 11.37 -11.56 6.22
N PHE A 56 10.39 -10.67 6.08
CA PHE A 56 10.62 -9.22 6.21
C PHE A 56 11.15 -8.88 7.61
N TRP A 57 10.47 -9.32 8.69
CA TRP A 57 10.90 -8.99 10.05
C TRP A 57 12.21 -9.70 10.44
N GLU A 58 12.43 -10.92 9.96
CA GLU A 58 13.73 -11.62 10.12
C GLU A 58 14.86 -10.79 9.53
N GLU A 59 14.72 -10.37 8.28
CA GLU A 59 15.73 -9.59 7.56
C GLU A 59 15.90 -8.18 8.17
N PHE A 60 14.82 -7.49 8.50
CA PHE A 60 14.86 -6.20 9.16
C PHE A 60 15.61 -6.26 10.49
N ASN A 61 15.27 -7.24 11.33
CA ASN A 61 15.92 -7.46 12.62
C ASN A 61 17.41 -7.81 12.47
N LEU A 62 17.77 -8.61 11.44
CA LEU A 62 19.16 -8.92 11.15
C LEU A 62 19.94 -7.66 10.78
N ARG A 63 19.40 -6.81 9.92
CA ARG A 63 20.01 -5.53 9.54
C ARG A 63 20.22 -4.62 10.76
N ILE A 64 19.24 -4.49 11.65
CA ILE A 64 19.40 -3.73 12.91
C ILE A 64 20.55 -4.29 13.75
N LYS A 65 20.63 -5.61 13.94
CA LYS A 65 21.70 -6.24 14.73
C LYS A 65 23.10 -6.02 14.12
N ILE A 66 23.22 -6.07 12.79
CA ILE A 66 24.47 -5.78 12.09
C ILE A 66 24.88 -4.32 12.34
N LEU A 67 23.94 -3.38 12.16
CA LEU A 67 24.16 -1.96 12.38
C LEU A 67 24.59 -1.65 13.82
N GLN A 68 23.95 -2.28 14.81
CA GLN A 68 24.30 -2.15 16.22
C GLN A 68 25.68 -2.67 16.55
N ARG A 69 26.12 -3.75 15.88
CA ARG A 69 27.45 -4.35 16.06
C ARG A 69 28.55 -3.51 15.42
N GLU A 70 28.32 -3.00 14.24
CA GLU A 70 29.35 -2.30 13.44
C GLU A 70 29.54 -0.84 13.87
N GLY A 71 28.55 -0.26 14.56
CA GLY A 71 28.57 1.13 15.01
C GLY A 71 28.31 2.16 13.91
N ALA A 72 27.98 3.39 14.32
CA ALA A 72 27.56 4.46 13.40
C ALA A 72 28.68 4.87 12.40
N ASP A 73 29.93 4.82 12.80
CA ASP A 73 31.06 5.28 11.98
C ASP A 73 31.26 4.42 10.72
N ASN A 74 31.05 3.10 10.80
CA ASN A 74 31.13 2.22 9.65
C ASN A 74 29.94 2.35 8.70
N ILE A 75 28.80 2.80 9.20
CA ILE A 75 27.58 2.98 8.43
C ILE A 75 27.66 4.25 7.57
N LEU A 76 28.27 5.33 8.08
CA LEU A 76 28.56 6.53 7.30
C LEU A 76 29.45 6.25 6.09
N MET A 77 30.35 5.27 6.18
CA MET A 77 31.17 4.82 5.04
C MET A 77 30.35 4.12 3.94
N LEU A 78 29.15 3.61 4.26
CA LEU A 78 28.25 3.00 3.28
C LEU A 78 27.40 4.03 2.50
N GLY A 79 27.54 5.32 2.81
CA GLY A 79 26.87 6.42 2.09
C GLY A 79 25.37 6.53 2.35
N HIS A 80 24.87 5.92 3.42
CA HIS A 80 23.44 6.01 3.78
C HIS A 80 23.16 7.27 4.63
N PRO A 81 22.16 8.07 4.27
CA PRO A 81 21.82 9.31 4.96
C PRO A 81 20.94 9.06 6.20
N PHE A 82 21.46 8.33 7.20
CA PHE A 82 20.76 8.19 8.47
C PHE A 82 20.63 9.55 9.18
N SER A 83 19.58 9.73 9.97
CA SER A 83 19.36 10.99 10.69
C SER A 83 20.51 11.28 11.66
N GLU A 84 20.87 12.55 11.84
CA GLU A 84 21.92 12.99 12.78
C GLU A 84 21.68 12.54 14.23
N ASN A 85 20.43 12.24 14.58
CA ASN A 85 20.01 11.78 15.92
C ASN A 85 19.75 10.26 15.97
N TRP A 86 20.39 9.48 15.12
CA TRP A 86 20.14 8.06 15.05
C TRP A 86 20.77 7.31 16.24
N HIS A 87 19.92 6.91 17.15
CA HIS A 87 20.30 6.14 18.35
C HIS A 87 20.16 4.64 18.07
N ILE A 88 21.02 4.10 17.17
CA ILE A 88 20.96 2.71 16.69
C ILE A 88 20.85 1.67 17.82
N ASN A 89 21.58 1.90 18.94
CA ASN A 89 21.58 0.99 20.08
C ASN A 89 20.26 0.94 20.86
N GLU A 90 19.37 1.91 20.64
CA GLU A 90 18.05 1.97 21.27
C GLU A 90 16.95 1.35 20.40
N ILE A 91 17.25 1.01 19.14
CA ILE A 91 16.28 0.38 18.25
C ILE A 91 16.02 -1.04 18.72
N LYS A 92 14.73 -1.39 18.81
CA LYS A 92 14.28 -2.72 19.23
C LYS A 92 13.95 -3.59 18.04
N THR A 93 14.21 -4.88 18.14
CA THR A 93 13.75 -5.86 17.17
C THR A 93 12.27 -6.13 17.30
N ALA A 94 11.61 -6.43 16.18
CA ALA A 94 10.23 -6.88 16.16
C ALA A 94 10.17 -8.40 16.43
N GLU A 95 9.40 -8.80 17.43
CA GLU A 95 9.23 -10.23 17.82
C GLU A 95 7.96 -10.85 17.23
N THR A 96 7.08 -10.01 16.69
CA THR A 96 5.78 -10.42 16.11
C THR A 96 5.50 -9.60 14.87
N ASP A 97 4.48 -9.98 14.13
CA ASP A 97 3.98 -9.18 13.00
C ASP A 97 3.32 -7.89 13.51
N LEU A 98 4.10 -6.81 13.56
CA LEU A 98 3.62 -5.50 13.99
C LEU A 98 2.65 -4.87 12.97
N PHE A 99 2.75 -5.23 11.69
CA PHE A 99 1.82 -4.75 10.68
C PHE A 99 0.42 -5.29 10.96
N ARG A 100 0.30 -6.58 11.28
CA ARG A 100 -0.97 -7.18 11.68
C ARG A 100 -1.51 -6.59 12.97
N LEU A 101 -0.64 -6.43 13.97
CA LEU A 101 -0.99 -5.96 15.31
C LEU A 101 -1.60 -4.55 15.30
N TYR A 102 -1.06 -3.64 14.49
CA TYR A 102 -1.47 -2.24 14.46
C TYR A 102 -2.41 -1.87 13.30
N PHE A 103 -2.84 -2.85 12.48
CA PHE A 103 -3.72 -2.60 11.35
C PHE A 103 -5.20 -2.66 11.74
N HIS A 104 -5.81 -1.49 11.94
CA HIS A 104 -7.21 -1.33 12.32
C HIS A 104 -7.93 -0.34 11.41
N PRO A 105 -8.11 -0.65 10.11
CA PRO A 105 -8.70 0.28 9.15
C PRO A 105 -10.19 0.51 9.44
N LYS A 106 -10.64 1.76 9.23
CA LYS A 106 -12.04 2.15 9.36
C LYS A 106 -12.63 2.36 7.97
N LEU A 107 -13.79 1.77 7.70
CA LEU A 107 -14.50 1.93 6.43
C LEU A 107 -14.99 3.36 6.22
N ASN A 108 -14.84 3.84 5.02
CA ASN A 108 -15.49 5.02 4.51
C ASN A 108 -16.86 4.64 3.94
N GLN A 109 -17.89 4.83 4.71
CA GLN A 109 -19.25 4.40 4.35
C GLN A 109 -19.76 5.05 3.06
N LYS A 110 -19.40 6.32 2.83
CA LYS A 110 -19.82 7.04 1.63
C LYS A 110 -19.21 6.41 0.35
N THR A 111 -17.94 6.02 0.41
CA THR A 111 -17.31 5.31 -0.70
C THR A 111 -17.91 3.91 -0.91
N VAL A 112 -18.22 3.20 0.18
CA VAL A 112 -18.89 1.88 0.10
C VAL A 112 -20.29 2.01 -0.55
N GLU A 113 -21.07 3.05 -0.21
CA GLU A 113 -22.35 3.33 -0.86
C GLU A 113 -22.20 3.56 -2.36
N LEU A 114 -21.22 4.36 -2.76
CA LEU A 114 -20.92 4.60 -4.17
C LEU A 114 -20.55 3.31 -4.91
N ILE A 115 -19.66 2.49 -4.33
CA ILE A 115 -19.28 1.19 -4.89
C ILE A 115 -20.51 0.30 -5.13
N LYS A 116 -21.39 0.19 -4.11
CA LYS A 116 -22.64 -0.59 -4.23
C LYS A 116 -23.56 -0.05 -5.31
N ALA A 117 -23.63 1.26 -5.50
CA ALA A 117 -24.44 1.87 -6.54
C ALA A 117 -23.88 1.58 -7.94
N LEU A 118 -22.58 1.78 -8.13
CA LEU A 118 -21.87 1.53 -9.41
C LEU A 118 -21.93 0.07 -9.84
N ARG A 119 -21.82 -0.88 -8.90
CA ARG A 119 -21.85 -2.34 -9.18
C ARG A 119 -23.16 -2.82 -9.77
N LYS A 120 -24.23 -2.07 -9.72
CA LYS A 120 -25.51 -2.45 -10.35
C LYS A 120 -25.41 -2.50 -11.88
N ASN A 121 -24.59 -1.61 -12.46
CA ASN A 121 -24.51 -1.42 -13.91
C ASN A 121 -23.08 -1.51 -14.46
N HIS A 122 -22.06 -1.61 -13.59
CA HIS A 122 -20.66 -1.56 -13.98
C HIS A 122 -19.82 -2.59 -13.24
N ARG A 123 -18.69 -2.91 -13.82
CA ARG A 123 -17.65 -3.70 -13.17
C ARG A 123 -16.87 -2.81 -12.20
N VAL A 124 -16.80 -3.19 -10.93
CA VAL A 124 -16.11 -2.42 -9.88
C VAL A 124 -15.11 -3.31 -9.18
N VAL A 125 -13.83 -2.96 -9.26
CA VAL A 125 -12.72 -3.73 -8.71
C VAL A 125 -11.88 -2.91 -7.72
N CYS A 126 -11.20 -3.60 -6.82
CA CYS A 126 -10.20 -3.00 -5.95
C CYS A 126 -8.81 -3.16 -6.58
N GLY A 127 -8.01 -2.08 -6.62
CA GLY A 127 -6.62 -2.10 -7.06
C GLY A 127 -5.73 -1.49 -5.98
N THR A 128 -5.10 -2.31 -5.12
CA THR A 128 -4.45 -1.85 -3.89
C THR A 128 -3.01 -2.31 -3.73
N ASN A 129 -2.14 -1.39 -3.26
CA ASN A 129 -0.85 -1.78 -2.69
C ASN A 129 -1.09 -2.31 -1.28
N THR A 130 -0.66 -3.55 -1.02
CA THR A 130 -0.88 -4.18 0.27
C THR A 130 0.16 -5.28 0.54
N ILE A 131 0.28 -5.64 1.80
CA ILE A 131 1.11 -6.74 2.28
C ILE A 131 0.21 -7.88 2.79
N GLN A 132 0.78 -9.08 2.97
CA GLN A 132 0.00 -10.27 3.36
C GLN A 132 -0.84 -10.05 4.62
N SER A 133 -0.28 -9.42 5.66
CA SER A 133 -0.97 -9.17 6.94
C SER A 133 -2.22 -8.29 6.78
N HIS A 134 -2.13 -7.25 5.95
CA HIS A 134 -3.26 -6.36 5.67
C HIS A 134 -4.29 -7.02 4.76
N TRP A 135 -3.82 -7.78 3.76
CA TRP A 135 -4.67 -8.59 2.89
C TRP A 135 -5.56 -9.53 3.69
N GLU A 136 -4.97 -10.31 4.60
CA GLU A 136 -5.71 -11.25 5.45
C GLU A 136 -6.69 -10.55 6.38
N ASN A 137 -6.30 -9.42 6.97
CA ASN A 137 -7.19 -8.63 7.80
C ASN A 137 -8.43 -8.15 7.04
N HIS A 138 -8.25 -7.64 5.82
CA HIS A 138 -9.37 -7.23 4.98
C HIS A 138 -10.26 -8.41 4.55
N LEU A 139 -9.68 -9.58 4.29
CA LEU A 139 -10.44 -10.80 3.99
C LEU A 139 -11.31 -11.22 5.19
N GLU A 140 -10.75 -11.30 6.39
CA GLU A 140 -11.46 -11.65 7.62
C GLU A 140 -12.60 -10.70 7.94
N ARG A 141 -12.41 -9.40 7.64
CA ARG A 141 -13.44 -8.36 7.82
C ARG A 141 -14.50 -8.36 6.71
N GLY A 142 -14.26 -9.08 5.61
CA GLY A 142 -15.13 -9.09 4.44
C GLY A 142 -15.07 -7.80 3.60
N ASP A 143 -14.06 -6.95 3.79
CA ASP A 143 -13.99 -5.65 3.12
C ASP A 143 -13.87 -5.79 1.58
N TYR A 144 -13.24 -6.86 1.09
CA TYR A 144 -13.14 -7.12 -0.35
C TYR A 144 -14.46 -7.60 -1.00
N SER A 145 -15.46 -7.99 -0.21
CA SER A 145 -16.77 -8.39 -0.74
C SER A 145 -17.57 -7.25 -1.40
N TYR A 146 -17.17 -6.01 -1.16
CA TYR A 146 -17.74 -4.85 -1.83
C TYR A 146 -17.42 -4.80 -3.33
N PHE A 147 -16.39 -5.52 -3.78
CA PHE A 147 -15.88 -5.50 -5.15
C PHE A 147 -16.25 -6.77 -5.92
N ASP A 148 -16.20 -6.69 -7.25
CA ASP A 148 -16.33 -7.85 -8.12
C ASP A 148 -15.03 -8.65 -8.19
N GLN A 149 -13.88 -7.97 -8.03
CA GLN A 149 -12.54 -8.57 -7.97
C GLN A 149 -11.59 -7.64 -7.19
N THR A 150 -10.52 -8.21 -6.64
CA THR A 150 -9.46 -7.46 -5.98
C THR A 150 -8.09 -7.83 -6.56
N TYR A 151 -7.38 -6.80 -6.99
CA TYR A 151 -5.99 -6.86 -7.47
C TYR A 151 -5.08 -6.26 -6.40
N ALA A 152 -4.38 -7.13 -5.70
CA ALA A 152 -3.49 -6.76 -4.60
C ALA A 152 -2.04 -6.90 -5.05
N SER A 153 -1.20 -5.89 -4.79
CA SER A 153 0.20 -5.85 -5.23
C SER A 153 0.98 -7.11 -4.84
N ASN A 154 0.76 -7.60 -3.61
CA ASN A 154 1.40 -8.82 -3.09
C ASN A 154 0.91 -10.13 -3.74
N LYS A 155 -0.12 -10.09 -4.59
CA LYS A 155 -0.65 -11.23 -5.34
C LYS A 155 -0.31 -11.18 -6.82
N ILE A 156 -0.25 -9.96 -7.39
CA ILE A 156 0.03 -9.77 -8.82
C ILE A 156 1.50 -9.47 -9.11
N GLY A 157 2.33 -9.20 -8.09
CA GLY A 157 3.77 -8.98 -8.22
C GLY A 157 4.17 -7.57 -8.69
N PHE A 158 3.20 -6.66 -8.80
CA PHE A 158 3.42 -5.26 -9.19
C PHE A 158 2.73 -4.34 -8.21
N ALA A 159 3.37 -3.22 -7.85
CA ALA A 159 2.82 -2.21 -6.95
C ALA A 159 2.70 -0.86 -7.67
N LYS A 160 1.62 -0.11 -7.41
CA LYS A 160 1.51 1.29 -7.85
C LYS A 160 2.68 2.11 -7.28
N PRO A 161 3.29 3.00 -8.02
CA PRO A 161 2.87 3.56 -9.33
C PRO A 161 3.43 2.83 -10.56
N ASP A 162 3.91 1.57 -10.47
CA ASP A 162 4.33 0.83 -11.66
C ASP A 162 3.13 0.69 -12.62
N VAL A 163 3.31 1.10 -13.87
CA VAL A 163 2.26 1.01 -14.91
C VAL A 163 1.82 -0.42 -15.20
N LYS A 164 2.67 -1.41 -14.93
CA LYS A 164 2.34 -2.83 -15.07
C LYS A 164 1.21 -3.25 -14.14
N PHE A 165 1.08 -2.61 -12.97
CA PHE A 165 -0.04 -2.83 -12.06
C PHE A 165 -1.38 -2.58 -12.78
N PHE A 166 -1.50 -1.44 -13.46
CA PHE A 166 -2.71 -1.04 -14.19
C PHE A 166 -2.93 -1.87 -15.46
N GLN A 167 -1.86 -2.16 -16.19
CA GLN A 167 -1.91 -3.00 -17.37
C GLN A 167 -2.42 -4.42 -17.03
N THR A 168 -1.94 -5.00 -15.93
CA THR A 168 -2.41 -6.31 -15.43
C THR A 168 -3.91 -6.29 -15.13
N ILE A 169 -4.43 -5.21 -14.52
CA ILE A 169 -5.87 -5.09 -14.25
C ILE A 169 -6.66 -4.97 -15.56
N LEU A 170 -6.24 -4.09 -16.47
CA LEU A 170 -6.93 -3.90 -17.74
C LEU A 170 -6.98 -5.20 -18.56
N GLU A 171 -5.88 -5.94 -18.60
CA GLU A 171 -5.78 -7.22 -19.31
C GLU A 171 -6.70 -8.29 -18.66
N ALA A 172 -6.65 -8.43 -17.33
CA ALA A 172 -7.46 -9.40 -16.59
C ALA A 172 -8.98 -9.12 -16.68
N GLU A 173 -9.37 -7.86 -16.82
CA GLU A 173 -10.77 -7.42 -16.92
C GLU A 173 -11.23 -7.27 -18.40
N ASP A 174 -10.36 -7.54 -19.38
CA ASP A 174 -10.59 -7.28 -20.82
C ASP A 174 -11.15 -5.87 -21.06
N ALA A 175 -10.58 -4.88 -20.37
CA ALA A 175 -11.11 -3.52 -20.31
C ALA A 175 -10.25 -2.53 -21.11
N LYS A 176 -10.94 -1.60 -21.81
CA LYS A 176 -10.25 -0.49 -22.47
C LYS A 176 -9.91 0.59 -21.47
N ALA A 177 -8.67 1.07 -21.47
CA ALA A 177 -8.24 2.14 -20.57
C ALA A 177 -9.13 3.40 -20.65
N ALA A 178 -9.53 3.81 -21.88
CA ALA A 178 -10.39 4.98 -22.09
C ALA A 178 -11.83 4.83 -21.52
N GLU A 179 -12.26 3.61 -21.22
CA GLU A 179 -13.56 3.28 -20.61
C GLU A 179 -13.41 2.90 -19.12
N SER A 180 -12.20 3.08 -18.55
CA SER A 180 -11.86 2.75 -17.17
C SER A 180 -11.62 4.00 -16.34
N PHE A 181 -11.93 3.90 -15.04
CA PHE A 181 -11.79 4.97 -14.06
C PHE A 181 -10.99 4.45 -12.88
N PHE A 182 -10.09 5.27 -12.34
CA PHE A 182 -9.29 4.93 -11.16
C PHE A 182 -9.34 6.06 -10.15
N VAL A 183 -9.48 5.72 -8.87
CA VAL A 183 -9.41 6.65 -7.74
C VAL A 183 -8.39 6.17 -6.71
N ASP A 184 -7.55 7.11 -6.26
CA ASP A 184 -6.48 6.89 -5.28
C ASP A 184 -6.23 8.20 -4.52
N ASP A 185 -5.77 8.14 -3.28
CA ASP A 185 -5.39 9.32 -2.49
C ASP A 185 -4.02 9.87 -2.87
N LYS A 186 -3.20 9.07 -3.56
CA LYS A 186 -1.85 9.44 -4.01
C LYS A 186 -1.85 9.91 -5.46
N GLU A 187 -1.39 11.13 -5.67
CA GLU A 187 -1.29 11.74 -7.00
C GLU A 187 -0.39 10.94 -7.96
N GLU A 188 0.71 10.39 -7.45
CA GLU A 188 1.66 9.58 -8.23
C GLU A 188 1.00 8.34 -8.84
N ASN A 189 0.11 7.67 -8.10
CA ASN A 189 -0.65 6.53 -8.60
C ASN A 189 -1.65 6.95 -9.68
N CYS A 190 -2.35 8.08 -9.47
CA CYS A 190 -3.24 8.64 -10.47
C CYS A 190 -2.49 9.04 -11.76
N ARG A 191 -1.30 9.63 -11.64
CA ARG A 191 -0.46 9.97 -12.81
C ARG A 191 -0.03 8.73 -13.59
N ALA A 192 0.37 7.66 -12.88
CA ALA A 192 0.75 6.40 -13.52
C ALA A 192 -0.45 5.75 -14.26
N ALA A 193 -1.63 5.71 -13.63
CA ALA A 193 -2.85 5.22 -14.29
C ALA A 193 -3.25 6.06 -15.51
N ALA A 194 -3.15 7.40 -15.41
CA ALA A 194 -3.43 8.30 -16.53
C ALA A 194 -2.46 8.10 -17.70
N SER A 195 -1.20 7.76 -17.45
CA SER A 195 -0.20 7.51 -18.50
C SER A 195 -0.53 6.30 -19.38
N VAL A 196 -1.33 5.36 -18.90
CA VAL A 196 -1.84 4.21 -19.68
C VAL A 196 -3.26 4.45 -20.22
N GLY A 197 -3.80 5.67 -20.09
CA GLY A 197 -5.07 6.09 -20.66
C GLY A 197 -6.31 5.90 -19.76
N ILE A 198 -6.14 5.54 -18.48
CA ILE A 198 -7.23 5.43 -17.53
C ILE A 198 -7.63 6.85 -17.05
N LYS A 199 -8.93 7.11 -16.92
CA LYS A 199 -9.44 8.34 -16.33
C LYS A 199 -9.26 8.30 -14.82
N THR A 200 -8.66 9.35 -14.24
CA THR A 200 -8.28 9.31 -12.82
C THR A 200 -8.95 10.40 -11.99
N LYS A 201 -9.14 10.13 -10.71
CA LYS A 201 -9.54 11.10 -9.70
C LYS A 201 -8.70 10.93 -8.44
N ILE A 202 -8.09 12.03 -7.97
CA ILE A 202 -7.40 12.05 -6.70
C ILE A 202 -8.46 12.16 -5.60
N MET A 203 -8.43 11.23 -4.64
CA MET A 203 -9.31 11.23 -3.49
C MET A 203 -8.88 12.29 -2.49
N LYS A 204 -9.66 13.34 -2.35
CA LYS A 204 -9.46 14.38 -1.32
C LYS A 204 -10.55 14.33 -0.26
N ASN A 205 -11.76 14.03 -0.69
CA ASN A 205 -12.96 14.03 0.12
C ASN A 205 -13.94 12.96 -0.41
N PRO A 206 -14.47 12.08 0.44
CA PRO A 206 -15.47 11.07 0.05
C PRO A 206 -16.74 11.63 -0.59
N ASP A 207 -17.23 12.76 -0.08
CA ASP A 207 -18.45 13.39 -0.62
C ASP A 207 -18.22 13.87 -2.06
N ASP A 208 -17.08 14.51 -2.33
CA ASP A 208 -16.71 14.95 -3.68
C ASP A 208 -16.58 13.77 -4.66
N LEU A 209 -16.02 12.63 -4.22
CA LEU A 209 -15.97 11.43 -5.04
C LEU A 209 -17.38 10.91 -5.34
N TYR A 210 -18.23 10.82 -4.33
CA TYR A 210 -19.61 10.36 -4.46
C TYR A 210 -20.39 11.24 -5.46
N GLU A 211 -20.41 12.56 -5.25
CA GLU A 211 -21.10 13.51 -6.13
C GLU A 211 -20.60 13.47 -7.58
N THR A 212 -19.30 13.27 -7.76
CA THR A 212 -18.69 13.23 -9.09
C THR A 212 -19.05 11.93 -9.84
N TRP A 213 -19.13 10.80 -9.16
CA TRP A 213 -19.26 9.48 -9.81
C TRP A 213 -20.64 8.84 -9.70
N ILE A 214 -21.52 9.29 -8.79
CA ILE A 214 -22.87 8.71 -8.63
C ILE A 214 -23.70 8.79 -9.91
N LYS A 215 -23.48 9.79 -10.75
CA LYS A 215 -24.12 9.93 -12.07
C LYS A 215 -23.88 8.75 -13.03
N TYR A 216 -22.86 7.96 -12.78
CA TYR A 216 -22.58 6.74 -13.57
C TYR A 216 -23.36 5.53 -13.04
N ALA A 217 -24.00 5.61 -11.89
CA ALA A 217 -24.79 4.54 -11.32
C ALA A 217 -26.24 4.51 -11.86
N GLU A 218 -26.67 5.59 -12.51
CA GLU A 218 -27.98 5.73 -13.18
C GLU A 218 -27.93 5.07 -14.56
#